data_1ed2ae44bffb4cd50c399a51e846abad
#
_entry.id   1ed2ae44bffb4cd50c399a51e846abad
#
_cell.length_a   1.000
_cell.length_b   1.000
_cell.length_c   1.000
_cell.angle_alpha   90.00
_cell.angle_beta   90.00
_cell.angle_gamma   90.00
#
_symmetry.space_group_name_H-M   'P 1'
#
loop_
_entity.id
_entity.type
_entity.pdbx_description
1 polymer ?
#
loop_
_entity_poly.entity_id
_entity_poly.type
_entity_poly.pdbx_seq_one_letter_code
_entity_poly.pdbx_strand_id
1 'polypeptide(L)'
;MRALISFFLLIIIVSNVETALAGTGLLHWTRADRAIPWRQTSVNAIKPWKLCALYPSLKDSYWLYVNYGMQKAAKLYGVDLKVLEANGYRQLATQQQQMMQCREWGADAIVLGSSTIRFPALEKYAGNVPIIELANVIRGASVATHVGLPWFQMGYLPGRFLVQWSKGKTLNVLLFPGPEEAGGSQEMVAGFRQAIKGSAINIVDIAWGDNDIEVQRNLLQEMLERHPDANVVAGSAIAAEAAMGEGRNLTTPLTIVSFYLTHQVYRGLKRGHILMALSDQMAWQGELAITQSIKVLQGQPVPENISPPVLILTHKNADSARVRRSLSPPGFRPVYLYQYTSEAKK
;
A
#
# COMPACT_ATOMS: atom_id res chain seq x y z
N MET A 1 -2.31 -41.49 -9.37
CA MET A 1 -1.84 -41.17 -8.01
C MET A 1 -0.96 -39.91 -7.89
N ARG A 2 -0.10 -39.57 -8.87
CA ARG A 2 0.75 -38.34 -8.79
C ARG A 2 0.00 -36.99 -8.94
N ALA A 3 -1.11 -36.96 -9.65
CA ALA A 3 -1.90 -35.74 -9.89
C ALA A 3 -2.73 -35.27 -8.65
N LEU A 4 -3.14 -36.20 -7.80
CA LEU A 4 -3.90 -35.88 -6.57
C LEU A 4 -3.03 -35.24 -5.46
N ILE A 5 -1.75 -35.62 -5.38
CA ILE A 5 -0.83 -35.09 -4.35
C ILE A 5 -0.47 -33.62 -4.65
N SER A 6 -0.32 -33.24 -5.92
CA SER A 6 -0.05 -31.83 -6.30
C SER A 6 -1.23 -30.89 -6.03
N PHE A 7 -2.47 -31.39 -6.14
CA PHE A 7 -3.68 -30.60 -5.85
C PHE A 7 -3.86 -30.34 -4.35
N PHE A 8 -3.53 -31.31 -3.49
CA PHE A 8 -3.58 -31.18 -2.04
C PHE A 8 -2.49 -30.23 -1.49
N LEU A 9 -1.30 -30.24 -2.08
CA LEU A 9 -0.21 -29.33 -1.66
C LEU A 9 -0.53 -27.87 -1.99
N LEU A 10 -1.18 -27.61 -3.13
CA LEU A 10 -1.59 -26.27 -3.55
C LEU A 10 -2.69 -25.69 -2.64
N ILE A 11 -3.64 -26.52 -2.20
CA ILE A 11 -4.73 -26.12 -1.30
C ILE A 11 -4.18 -25.78 0.10
N ILE A 12 -3.19 -26.51 0.60
CA ILE A 12 -2.58 -26.25 1.91
C ILE A 12 -1.77 -24.94 1.91
N ILE A 13 -1.10 -24.61 0.81
CA ILE A 13 -0.33 -23.35 0.72
C ILE A 13 -1.26 -22.13 0.68
N VAL A 14 -2.37 -22.21 -0.07
CA VAL A 14 -3.36 -21.12 -0.17
C VAL A 14 -4.08 -20.91 1.16
N SER A 15 -4.46 -21.98 1.85
CA SER A 15 -5.14 -21.88 3.16
C SER A 15 -4.23 -21.29 4.26
N ASN A 16 -2.92 -21.53 4.21
CA ASN A 16 -1.97 -20.96 5.17
C ASN A 16 -1.72 -19.46 4.94
N VAL A 17 -1.73 -18.98 3.70
CA VAL A 17 -1.59 -17.55 3.40
C VAL A 17 -2.86 -16.80 3.82
N GLU A 18 -4.04 -17.32 3.50
CA GLU A 18 -5.31 -16.70 3.90
C GLU A 18 -5.48 -16.64 5.42
N THR A 19 -5.08 -17.67 6.15
CA THR A 19 -5.13 -17.71 7.63
C THR A 19 -4.09 -16.77 8.26
N ALA A 20 -2.90 -16.68 7.72
CA ALA A 20 -1.87 -15.76 8.19
C ALA A 20 -2.27 -14.29 7.95
N LEU A 21 -2.85 -13.99 6.77
CA LEU A 21 -3.32 -12.65 6.42
C LEU A 21 -4.51 -12.19 7.28
N ALA A 22 -5.35 -13.12 7.75
CA ALA A 22 -6.47 -12.84 8.65
C ALA A 22 -6.05 -12.63 10.12
N GLY A 23 -4.78 -12.86 10.46
CA GLY A 23 -4.21 -12.71 11.80
C GLY A 23 -4.29 -11.28 12.38
N THR A 24 -4.08 -11.17 13.69
CA THR A 24 -4.05 -9.87 14.41
C THR A 24 -2.63 -9.34 14.60
N GLY A 25 -1.61 -10.15 14.28
CA GLY A 25 -0.20 -9.86 14.46
C GLY A 25 0.49 -9.35 13.20
N LEU A 26 1.72 -8.86 13.38
CA LEU A 26 2.58 -8.48 12.27
C LEU A 26 3.04 -9.71 11.48
N LEU A 27 3.35 -9.50 10.22
CA LEU A 27 3.87 -10.50 9.30
C LEU A 27 5.28 -10.11 8.84
N HIS A 28 6.18 -11.10 8.82
CA HIS A 28 7.44 -11.03 8.08
C HIS A 28 7.25 -11.77 6.76
N TRP A 29 7.65 -11.14 5.66
CA TRP A 29 7.55 -11.73 4.33
C TRP A 29 8.93 -12.22 3.89
N THR A 30 9.01 -13.50 3.52
CA THR A 30 10.22 -14.07 2.93
C THR A 30 10.34 -13.65 1.46
N ARG A 31 11.53 -13.80 0.87
CA ARG A 31 11.77 -13.57 -0.57
C ARG A 31 10.90 -14.43 -1.49
N ALA A 32 10.31 -15.51 -0.98
CA ALA A 32 9.37 -16.37 -1.69
C ALA A 32 7.91 -16.00 -1.41
N ASP A 33 7.63 -14.78 -0.98
CA ASP A 33 6.30 -14.22 -0.68
C ASP A 33 5.50 -15.08 0.32
N ARG A 34 6.18 -15.74 1.26
CA ARG A 34 5.53 -16.46 2.37
C ARG A 34 5.43 -15.57 3.59
N ALA A 35 4.21 -15.43 4.11
CA ALA A 35 3.95 -14.71 5.34
C ALA A 35 4.28 -15.58 6.57
N ILE A 36 5.08 -15.05 7.48
CA ILE A 36 5.43 -15.67 8.75
C ILE A 36 5.01 -14.72 9.87
N PRO A 37 4.30 -15.18 10.92
CA PRO A 37 3.96 -14.33 12.05
C PRO A 37 5.22 -13.72 12.68
N TRP A 38 5.21 -12.41 12.92
CA TRP A 38 6.31 -11.68 13.52
C TRP A 38 5.91 -11.07 14.86
N ARG A 39 6.69 -11.33 15.89
CA ARG A 39 6.51 -10.70 17.21
C ARG A 39 7.48 -9.52 17.35
N GLN A 40 6.93 -8.32 17.33
CA GLN A 40 7.70 -7.13 17.56
C GLN A 40 8.05 -6.99 19.05
N THR A 41 9.33 -6.75 19.34
CA THR A 41 9.79 -6.35 20.67
C THR A 41 9.42 -4.89 20.95
N SER A 42 9.31 -4.50 22.22
CA SER A 42 9.10 -3.12 22.63
C SER A 42 10.19 -2.20 22.07
N VAL A 43 9.81 -0.96 21.79
CA VAL A 43 10.71 0.08 21.28
C VAL A 43 10.68 1.26 22.24
N ASN A 44 11.86 1.74 22.65
CA ASN A 44 12.02 3.00 23.36
C ASN A 44 13.14 3.77 22.68
N ALA A 45 12.88 4.98 22.22
CA ALA A 45 13.92 5.85 21.69
C ALA A 45 14.83 6.35 22.83
N ILE A 46 16.12 6.16 22.69
CA ILE A 46 17.13 6.59 23.69
C ILE A 46 17.48 8.06 23.56
N LYS A 47 17.11 8.71 22.46
CA LYS A 47 17.25 10.15 22.21
C LYS A 47 16.17 10.59 21.18
N PRO A 48 15.94 11.90 21.03
CA PRO A 48 15.04 12.39 19.97
C PRO A 48 15.72 12.27 18.59
N TRP A 49 15.67 11.04 18.01
CA TRP A 49 16.16 10.77 16.68
C TRP A 49 15.46 11.67 15.65
N LYS A 50 16.20 12.12 14.64
CA LYS A 50 15.66 12.88 13.51
C LYS A 50 15.34 11.94 12.34
N LEU A 51 14.05 11.76 12.07
CA LEU A 51 13.57 10.89 10.98
C LEU A 51 13.04 11.74 9.84
N CYS A 52 13.52 11.51 8.61
CA CYS A 52 13.09 12.23 7.42
C CYS A 52 12.32 11.27 6.50
N ALA A 53 11.05 11.59 6.21
CA ALA A 53 10.19 10.77 5.36
C ALA A 53 10.00 11.44 3.99
N LEU A 54 10.13 10.64 2.94
CA LEU A 54 9.94 11.06 1.56
C LEU A 54 8.76 10.31 0.95
N TYR A 55 7.76 11.05 0.44
CA TYR A 55 6.59 10.49 -0.21
C TYR A 55 6.53 10.84 -1.69
N PRO A 56 5.93 10.00 -2.54
CA PRO A 56 5.69 10.35 -3.94
C PRO A 56 4.71 11.51 -4.07
N SER A 57 3.55 11.42 -3.44
CA SER A 57 2.49 12.41 -3.56
C SER A 57 1.47 12.30 -2.44
N LEU A 58 1.09 13.43 -1.86
CA LEU A 58 -0.02 13.53 -0.91
C LEU A 58 -1.40 13.70 -1.59
N LYS A 59 -1.45 13.79 -2.92
CA LYS A 59 -2.70 13.68 -3.70
C LYS A 59 -3.27 12.26 -3.62
N ASP A 60 -2.41 11.23 -3.57
CA ASP A 60 -2.82 9.88 -3.20
C ASP A 60 -3.00 9.83 -1.68
N SER A 61 -4.24 9.71 -1.23
CA SER A 61 -4.59 9.70 0.20
C SER A 61 -3.97 8.52 0.97
N TYR A 62 -3.41 7.52 0.31
CA TYR A 62 -2.58 6.48 0.91
C TYR A 62 -1.49 7.09 1.80
N TRP A 63 -0.75 8.04 1.26
CA TRP A 63 0.36 8.71 1.95
C TRP A 63 -0.10 9.63 3.09
N LEU A 64 -1.33 10.13 3.02
CA LEU A 64 -1.93 10.89 4.11
C LEU A 64 -2.15 10.00 5.35
N TYR A 65 -2.62 8.76 5.16
CA TYR A 65 -2.81 7.81 6.27
C TYR A 65 -1.47 7.33 6.84
N VAL A 66 -0.49 7.09 5.99
CA VAL A 66 0.90 6.82 6.41
C VAL A 66 1.44 7.96 7.25
N ASN A 67 1.29 9.21 6.79
CA ASN A 67 1.73 10.41 7.52
C ASN A 67 1.09 10.49 8.92
N TYR A 68 -0.21 10.22 9.03
CA TYR A 68 -0.90 10.16 10.32
C TYR A 68 -0.27 9.13 11.26
N GLY A 69 -0.03 7.93 10.79
CA GLY A 69 0.60 6.86 11.58
C GLY A 69 2.01 7.24 12.01
N MET A 70 2.81 7.81 11.12
CA MET A 70 4.16 8.28 11.44
C MET A 70 4.14 9.39 12.48
N GLN A 71 3.27 10.39 12.34
CA GLN A 71 3.14 11.48 13.31
C GLN A 71 2.74 10.96 14.70
N LYS A 72 1.77 10.04 14.74
CA LYS A 72 1.33 9.42 16.00
C LYS A 72 2.48 8.69 16.70
N ALA A 73 3.26 7.90 15.94
CA ALA A 73 4.41 7.19 16.49
C ALA A 73 5.55 8.13 16.86
N ALA A 74 5.82 9.16 16.06
CA ALA A 74 6.84 10.17 16.40
C ALA A 74 6.54 10.85 17.73
N LYS A 75 5.29 11.22 17.99
CA LYS A 75 4.84 11.76 19.29
C LYS A 75 5.00 10.75 20.42
N LEU A 76 4.60 9.50 20.18
CA LEU A 76 4.63 8.45 21.20
C LEU A 76 6.07 8.13 21.65
N TYR A 77 7.00 8.06 20.70
CA TYR A 77 8.39 7.69 20.96
C TYR A 77 9.33 8.88 21.21
N GLY A 78 8.87 10.11 21.04
CA GLY A 78 9.65 11.32 21.27
C GLY A 78 10.77 11.49 20.25
N VAL A 79 10.46 11.36 18.95
CA VAL A 79 11.40 11.56 17.84
C VAL A 79 10.94 12.69 16.93
N ASP A 80 11.89 13.37 16.30
CA ASP A 80 11.60 14.40 15.31
C ASP A 80 11.20 13.75 13.98
N LEU A 81 10.23 14.35 13.28
CA LEU A 81 9.77 13.89 11.97
C LEU A 81 9.70 15.06 10.98
N LYS A 82 10.48 14.98 9.90
CA LYS A 82 10.37 15.86 8.74
C LYS A 82 9.81 15.07 7.58
N VAL A 83 8.86 15.65 6.84
CA VAL A 83 8.21 15.02 5.69
C VAL A 83 8.37 15.90 4.48
N LEU A 84 8.80 15.32 3.36
CA LEU A 84 8.86 15.93 2.06
C LEU A 84 8.08 15.09 1.06
N GLU A 85 7.44 15.71 0.08
CA GLU A 85 6.74 15.02 -0.99
C GLU A 85 7.23 15.44 -2.37
N ALA A 86 7.25 14.53 -3.32
CA ALA A 86 7.74 14.77 -4.66
C ALA A 86 6.70 15.36 -5.63
N ASN A 87 5.45 15.49 -5.17
CA ASN A 87 4.31 16.01 -5.92
C ASN A 87 3.92 15.16 -7.15
N GLY A 88 4.16 13.86 -7.09
CA GLY A 88 3.79 12.90 -8.12
C GLY A 88 4.68 11.67 -8.14
N TYR A 89 4.26 10.69 -8.92
CA TYR A 89 5.11 9.56 -9.26
C TYR A 89 6.05 9.91 -10.42
N ARG A 90 7.10 9.09 -10.65
CA ARG A 90 8.18 9.34 -11.62
C ARG A 90 9.04 10.60 -11.34
N GLN A 91 9.04 11.07 -10.09
CA GLN A 91 9.76 12.25 -9.64
C GLN A 91 11.13 11.92 -9.03
N LEU A 92 11.94 11.12 -9.73
CA LEU A 92 13.24 10.65 -9.23
C LEU A 92 14.17 11.82 -8.85
N ALA A 93 14.33 12.79 -9.73
CA ALA A 93 15.24 13.94 -9.49
C ALA A 93 14.81 14.74 -8.26
N THR A 94 13.50 14.93 -8.07
CA THR A 94 12.96 15.60 -6.89
C THR A 94 13.30 14.84 -5.61
N GLN A 95 13.08 13.50 -5.59
CA GLN A 95 13.40 12.70 -4.42
C GLN A 95 14.91 12.62 -4.14
N GLN A 96 15.75 12.62 -5.17
CA GLN A 96 17.20 12.73 -4.99
C GLN A 96 17.60 14.03 -4.28
N GLN A 97 17.03 15.17 -4.67
CA GLN A 97 17.24 16.45 -4.00
C GLN A 97 16.69 16.43 -2.57
N GLN A 98 15.52 15.85 -2.35
CA GLN A 98 14.93 15.73 -1.04
C GLN A 98 15.78 14.86 -0.08
N MET A 99 16.42 13.80 -0.58
CA MET A 99 17.37 13.03 0.23
C MET A 99 18.56 13.87 0.69
N MET A 100 19.09 14.73 -0.16
CA MET A 100 20.14 15.68 0.25
C MET A 100 19.63 16.67 1.30
N GLN A 101 18.43 17.21 1.14
CA GLN A 101 17.78 18.06 2.15
C GLN A 101 17.56 17.34 3.49
N CYS A 102 17.25 16.03 3.50
CA CYS A 102 17.17 15.25 4.71
C CYS A 102 18.54 15.18 5.43
N ARG A 103 19.61 14.95 4.68
CA ARG A 103 20.97 14.91 5.23
C ARG A 103 21.40 16.28 5.79
N GLU A 104 21.14 17.37 5.06
CA GLU A 104 21.41 18.74 5.49
C GLU A 104 20.63 19.10 6.77
N TRP A 105 19.41 18.60 6.92
CA TRP A 105 18.64 18.74 8.16
C TRP A 105 19.22 17.91 9.32
N GLY A 106 20.15 17.02 9.03
CA GLY A 106 20.78 16.13 10.02
C GLY A 106 19.93 14.92 10.36
N ALA A 107 19.23 14.35 9.36
CA ALA A 107 18.45 13.13 9.56
C ALA A 107 19.34 11.96 10.02
N ASP A 108 18.92 11.27 11.09
CA ASP A 108 19.55 10.03 11.54
C ASP A 108 19.10 8.83 10.67
N ALA A 109 17.87 8.84 10.14
CA ALA A 109 17.36 7.86 9.17
C ALA A 109 16.43 8.48 8.14
N ILE A 110 16.35 7.87 6.96
CA ILE A 110 15.42 8.25 5.89
C ILE A 110 14.37 7.14 5.73
N VAL A 111 13.08 7.50 5.78
CA VAL A 111 11.98 6.63 5.40
C VAL A 111 11.57 6.97 3.98
N LEU A 112 11.76 6.05 3.05
CA LEU A 112 11.59 6.30 1.62
C LEU A 112 10.39 5.52 1.05
N GLY A 113 9.29 6.24 0.78
CA GLY A 113 8.28 5.82 -0.17
C GLY A 113 8.70 6.28 -1.57
N SER A 114 9.30 5.40 -2.34
CA SER A 114 9.87 5.78 -3.63
C SER A 114 8.80 6.15 -4.65
N SER A 115 9.07 7.20 -5.43
CA SER A 115 8.24 7.58 -6.58
C SER A 115 8.53 6.77 -7.85
N THR A 116 9.58 5.93 -7.83
CA THR A 116 10.02 5.10 -8.96
C THR A 116 10.44 3.71 -8.49
N ILE A 117 10.35 2.72 -9.39
CA ILE A 117 10.81 1.34 -9.08
C ILE A 117 12.32 1.17 -9.20
N ARG A 118 13.04 2.16 -9.71
CA ARG A 118 14.50 2.18 -9.82
C ARG A 118 15.00 3.50 -9.27
N PHE A 119 15.98 3.41 -8.37
CA PHE A 119 16.61 4.59 -7.79
C PHE A 119 18.14 4.49 -7.97
N PRO A 120 18.65 4.85 -9.14
CA PRO A 120 20.09 4.79 -9.42
C PRO A 120 20.90 5.63 -8.43
N ALA A 121 22.03 5.07 -7.99
CA ALA A 121 22.93 5.71 -7.04
C ALA A 121 22.27 6.14 -5.72
N LEU A 122 21.32 5.35 -5.22
CA LEU A 122 20.59 5.58 -3.97
C LEU A 122 21.56 5.90 -2.81
N GLU A 123 22.64 5.12 -2.70
CA GLU A 123 23.65 5.26 -1.66
C GLU A 123 24.39 6.62 -1.73
N LYS A 124 24.61 7.15 -2.94
CA LYS A 124 25.22 8.47 -3.14
C LYS A 124 24.38 9.58 -2.50
N TYR A 125 23.05 9.50 -2.66
CA TYR A 125 22.13 10.50 -2.11
C TYR A 125 21.87 10.29 -0.62
N ALA A 126 21.78 9.05 -0.16
CA ALA A 126 21.61 8.71 1.25
C ALA A 126 22.89 8.96 2.07
N GLY A 127 24.07 8.77 1.48
CA GLY A 127 25.34 8.76 2.21
C GLY A 127 25.37 7.60 3.20
N ASN A 128 25.74 7.89 4.44
CA ASN A 128 25.75 6.90 5.54
C ASN A 128 24.41 6.79 6.31
N VAL A 129 23.38 7.53 5.88
CA VAL A 129 22.08 7.52 6.56
C VAL A 129 21.30 6.27 6.16
N PRO A 130 20.89 5.41 7.12
CA PRO A 130 20.15 4.21 6.80
C PRO A 130 18.78 4.53 6.20
N ILE A 131 18.38 3.69 5.24
CA ILE A 131 17.10 3.81 4.54
C ILE A 131 16.15 2.72 5.05
N ILE A 132 14.96 3.14 5.45
CA ILE A 132 13.81 2.29 5.69
C ILE A 132 12.87 2.47 4.49
N GLU A 133 12.71 1.42 3.70
CA GLU A 133 11.80 1.45 2.56
C GLU A 133 10.35 1.30 3.05
N LEU A 134 9.45 2.09 2.49
CA LEU A 134 8.05 2.12 2.91
C LEU A 134 7.10 1.97 1.72
N ALA A 135 6.27 0.97 1.77
CA ALA A 135 5.25 0.60 0.79
C ALA A 135 5.83 0.30 -0.61
N ASN A 136 6.40 1.28 -1.29
CA ASN A 136 6.93 1.14 -2.65
C ASN A 136 8.32 0.51 -2.64
N VAL A 137 8.50 -0.55 -3.41
CA VAL A 137 9.76 -1.29 -3.51
C VAL A 137 10.67 -0.69 -4.56
N ILE A 138 11.96 -0.55 -4.25
CA ILE A 138 13.03 -0.14 -5.17
C ILE A 138 13.82 -1.38 -5.58
N ARG A 139 13.77 -1.73 -6.86
CA ARG A 139 14.47 -2.92 -7.36
C ARG A 139 15.98 -2.78 -7.22
N GLY A 140 16.59 -3.75 -6.54
CA GLY A 140 18.04 -3.83 -6.35
C GLY A 140 18.63 -2.82 -5.37
N ALA A 141 17.80 -2.13 -4.57
CA ALA A 141 18.27 -1.23 -3.52
C ALA A 141 18.76 -2.00 -2.29
N SER A 142 19.81 -1.50 -1.64
CA SER A 142 20.23 -1.93 -0.32
C SER A 142 19.56 -1.03 0.72
N VAL A 143 18.60 -1.58 1.45
CA VAL A 143 17.85 -0.88 2.50
C VAL A 143 17.95 -1.66 3.81
N ALA A 144 17.80 -0.97 4.94
CA ALA A 144 17.91 -1.62 6.25
C ALA A 144 16.73 -2.55 6.53
N THR A 145 15.54 -2.18 6.08
CA THR A 145 14.29 -2.98 6.19
C THR A 145 13.24 -2.39 5.26
N HIS A 146 12.28 -3.22 4.85
CA HIS A 146 11.09 -2.79 4.11
C HIS A 146 9.84 -2.91 5.00
N VAL A 147 9.04 -1.86 5.02
CA VAL A 147 7.73 -1.83 5.68
C VAL A 147 6.63 -1.80 4.64
N GLY A 148 5.99 -2.92 4.43
CA GLY A 148 4.95 -3.09 3.42
C GLY A 148 4.72 -4.57 3.12
N LEU A 149 3.60 -4.89 2.49
CA LEU A 149 3.38 -6.25 2.01
C LEU A 149 3.72 -6.36 0.51
N PRO A 150 4.01 -7.57 0.01
CA PRO A 150 4.29 -7.76 -1.41
C PRO A 150 3.10 -7.30 -2.27
N TRP A 151 3.37 -6.41 -3.22
CA TRP A 151 2.36 -5.87 -4.12
C TRP A 151 1.66 -6.93 -4.98
N PHE A 152 2.35 -8.04 -5.25
CA PHE A 152 1.72 -9.21 -5.87
C PHE A 152 0.46 -9.64 -5.12
N GLN A 153 0.49 -9.68 -3.78
CA GLN A 153 -0.65 -10.04 -2.95
C GLN A 153 -1.80 -9.04 -3.05
N MET A 154 -1.48 -7.76 -3.25
CA MET A 154 -2.50 -6.70 -3.42
C MET A 154 -3.28 -6.86 -4.73
N GLY A 155 -2.71 -7.50 -5.74
CA GLY A 155 -3.42 -7.89 -6.95
C GLY A 155 -4.05 -9.29 -6.86
N TYR A 156 -3.33 -10.25 -6.27
CA TYR A 156 -3.77 -11.64 -6.19
C TYR A 156 -5.06 -11.82 -5.38
N LEU A 157 -5.15 -11.18 -4.23
CA LEU A 157 -6.32 -11.32 -3.34
C LEU A 157 -7.63 -10.79 -3.96
N PRO A 158 -7.68 -9.60 -4.60
CA PRO A 158 -8.87 -9.16 -5.32
C PRO A 158 -9.26 -10.08 -6.48
N GLY A 159 -8.29 -10.57 -7.25
CA GLY A 159 -8.55 -11.52 -8.32
C GLY A 159 -9.17 -12.82 -7.80
N ARG A 160 -8.62 -13.39 -6.72
CA ARG A 160 -9.18 -14.59 -6.05
C ARG A 160 -10.59 -14.33 -5.51
N PHE A 161 -10.81 -13.17 -4.92
CA PHE A 161 -12.14 -12.78 -4.45
C PHE A 161 -13.15 -12.74 -5.61
N LEU A 162 -12.81 -12.12 -6.73
CA LEU A 162 -13.67 -12.07 -7.92
C LEU A 162 -13.97 -13.46 -8.49
N VAL A 163 -12.97 -14.36 -8.53
CA VAL A 163 -13.18 -15.75 -8.99
C VAL A 163 -14.22 -16.46 -8.13
N GLN A 164 -14.13 -16.32 -6.81
CA GLN A 164 -15.11 -16.92 -5.88
C GLN A 164 -16.48 -16.26 -6.00
N TRP A 165 -16.50 -14.92 -6.12
CA TRP A 165 -17.74 -14.13 -6.16
C TRP A 165 -18.52 -14.33 -7.47
N SER A 166 -17.84 -14.43 -8.60
CA SER A 166 -18.45 -14.56 -9.94
C SER A 166 -19.22 -15.88 -10.12
N LYS A 167 -18.88 -16.92 -9.33
CA LYS A 167 -19.48 -18.27 -9.46
C LYS A 167 -19.48 -18.78 -10.90
N GLY A 168 -18.40 -18.56 -11.64
CA GLY A 168 -18.22 -18.97 -13.02
C GLY A 168 -18.84 -18.06 -14.08
N LYS A 169 -19.48 -16.95 -13.69
CA LYS A 169 -19.95 -15.94 -14.65
C LYS A 169 -18.78 -15.20 -15.28
N THR A 170 -18.93 -14.85 -16.55
CA THR A 170 -17.95 -14.04 -17.27
C THR A 170 -17.91 -12.62 -16.72
N LEU A 171 -16.69 -12.16 -16.41
CA LEU A 171 -16.42 -10.78 -16.01
C LEU A 171 -15.40 -10.17 -16.98
N ASN A 172 -15.71 -8.98 -17.46
CA ASN A 172 -14.82 -8.16 -18.30
C ASN A 172 -14.27 -7.01 -17.45
N VAL A 173 -13.01 -7.10 -17.08
CA VAL A 173 -12.35 -6.24 -16.11
C VAL A 173 -11.52 -5.18 -16.79
N LEU A 174 -11.77 -3.92 -16.48
CA LEU A 174 -10.86 -2.81 -16.68
C LEU A 174 -9.97 -2.70 -15.45
N LEU A 175 -8.63 -2.79 -15.64
CA LEU A 175 -7.68 -2.80 -14.55
C LEU A 175 -6.91 -1.48 -14.47
N PHE A 176 -6.91 -0.84 -13.29
CA PHE A 176 -6.31 0.47 -13.01
C PHE A 176 -5.27 0.36 -11.90
N PRO A 177 -4.08 -0.20 -12.15
CA PRO A 177 -3.11 -0.50 -11.09
C PRO A 177 -2.37 0.72 -10.55
N GLY A 178 -2.48 1.88 -11.19
CA GLY A 178 -1.70 3.07 -10.92
C GLY A 178 -0.58 3.30 -11.95
N PRO A 179 0.47 4.07 -11.61
CA PRO A 179 1.56 4.37 -12.54
C PRO A 179 2.43 3.14 -12.83
N GLU A 180 2.76 2.89 -14.10
CA GLU A 180 3.42 1.66 -14.55
C GLU A 180 4.82 1.46 -13.96
N GLU A 181 5.59 2.56 -13.83
CA GLU A 181 6.99 2.52 -13.38
C GLU A 181 7.16 2.95 -11.92
N ALA A 182 6.13 2.85 -11.12
CA ALA A 182 6.17 3.25 -9.72
C ALA A 182 5.46 2.26 -8.81
N GLY A 183 5.87 2.23 -7.57
CA GLY A 183 5.29 1.36 -6.55
C GLY A 183 5.39 -0.11 -6.94
N GLY A 184 4.32 -0.85 -6.75
CA GLY A 184 4.19 -2.25 -7.09
C GLY A 184 3.14 -2.52 -8.16
N SER A 185 2.84 -1.55 -9.03
CA SER A 185 1.73 -1.65 -9.99
C SER A 185 1.87 -2.85 -10.94
N GLN A 186 3.08 -3.13 -11.43
CA GLN A 186 3.33 -4.29 -12.29
C GLN A 186 3.15 -5.62 -11.54
N GLU A 187 3.61 -5.69 -10.29
CA GLU A 187 3.43 -6.85 -9.42
C GLU A 187 1.96 -7.07 -9.07
N MET A 188 1.17 -6.01 -8.86
CA MET A 188 -0.28 -6.12 -8.68
C MET A 188 -0.96 -6.72 -9.92
N VAL A 189 -0.60 -6.26 -11.12
CA VAL A 189 -1.13 -6.84 -12.37
C VAL A 189 -0.74 -8.32 -12.49
N ALA A 190 0.50 -8.68 -12.19
CA ALA A 190 0.96 -10.06 -12.22
C ALA A 190 0.16 -10.94 -11.24
N GLY A 191 -0.05 -10.45 -10.02
CA GLY A 191 -0.85 -11.13 -8.99
C GLY A 191 -2.30 -11.32 -9.44
N PHE A 192 -2.93 -10.28 -9.97
CA PHE A 192 -4.31 -10.35 -10.45
C PHE A 192 -4.45 -11.35 -11.61
N ARG A 193 -3.55 -11.29 -12.61
CA ARG A 193 -3.51 -12.26 -13.72
C ARG A 193 -3.35 -13.70 -13.24
N GLN A 194 -2.45 -13.93 -12.27
CA GLN A 194 -2.26 -15.27 -11.71
C GLN A 194 -3.52 -15.76 -10.99
N ALA A 195 -4.21 -14.88 -10.27
CA ALA A 195 -5.40 -15.23 -9.50
C ALA A 195 -6.58 -15.67 -10.36
N ILE A 196 -6.76 -15.01 -11.51
CA ILE A 196 -7.89 -15.27 -12.42
C ILE A 196 -7.60 -16.37 -13.46
N LYS A 197 -6.37 -16.89 -13.51
CA LYS A 197 -5.98 -17.92 -14.48
C LYS A 197 -6.90 -19.15 -14.41
N GLY A 198 -7.46 -19.54 -15.55
CA GLY A 198 -8.39 -20.68 -15.65
C GLY A 198 -9.82 -20.37 -15.19
N SER A 199 -10.17 -19.11 -14.96
CA SER A 199 -11.54 -18.65 -14.69
C SER A 199 -12.17 -17.98 -15.91
N ALA A 200 -13.45 -17.62 -15.80
CA ALA A 200 -14.17 -16.86 -16.83
C ALA A 200 -13.99 -15.33 -16.68
N ILE A 201 -12.91 -14.89 -16.04
CA ILE A 201 -12.61 -13.46 -15.83
C ILE A 201 -11.57 -13.02 -16.86
N ASN A 202 -11.87 -11.97 -17.61
CA ASN A 202 -11.02 -11.41 -18.65
C ASN A 202 -10.55 -10.02 -18.25
N ILE A 203 -9.26 -9.73 -18.29
CA ILE A 203 -8.77 -8.36 -18.29
C ILE A 203 -8.89 -7.87 -19.74
N VAL A 204 -9.85 -6.97 -19.98
CA VAL A 204 -10.10 -6.44 -21.34
C VAL A 204 -9.12 -5.32 -21.68
N ASP A 205 -8.70 -4.54 -20.67
CA ASP A 205 -7.64 -3.54 -20.85
C ASP A 205 -7.02 -3.14 -19.50
N ILE A 206 -5.84 -2.46 -19.55
CA ILE A 206 -5.12 -1.97 -18.37
C ILE A 206 -4.79 -0.50 -18.59
N ALA A 207 -5.32 0.37 -17.73
CA ALA A 207 -5.04 1.80 -17.76
C ALA A 207 -3.93 2.16 -16.75
N TRP A 208 -2.80 2.61 -17.26
CA TRP A 208 -1.68 3.08 -16.46
C TRP A 208 -1.74 4.61 -16.29
N GLY A 209 -1.71 5.09 -15.07
CA GLY A 209 -1.72 6.53 -14.79
C GLY A 209 -1.46 6.84 -13.33
N ASP A 210 -1.10 8.08 -13.04
CA ASP A 210 -0.86 8.53 -11.67
C ASP A 210 -2.13 8.41 -10.80
N ASN A 211 -1.95 8.20 -9.51
CA ASN A 211 -3.03 8.15 -8.52
C ASN A 211 -3.53 9.59 -8.20
N ASP A 212 -3.96 10.28 -9.22
CA ASP A 212 -4.65 11.56 -9.19
C ASP A 212 -6.08 11.37 -9.70
N ILE A 213 -7.06 11.98 -9.03
CA ILE A 213 -8.49 11.70 -9.30
C ILE A 213 -8.90 12.11 -10.72
N GLU A 214 -8.36 13.21 -11.25
CA GLU A 214 -8.69 13.67 -12.60
C GLU A 214 -8.07 12.76 -13.66
N VAL A 215 -6.81 12.33 -13.44
CA VAL A 215 -6.13 11.38 -14.33
C VAL A 215 -6.92 10.07 -14.38
N GLN A 216 -7.27 9.51 -13.23
CA GLN A 216 -7.99 8.23 -13.17
C GLN A 216 -9.41 8.33 -13.74
N ARG A 217 -10.09 9.46 -13.55
CA ARG A 217 -11.41 9.69 -14.15
C ARG A 217 -11.34 9.75 -15.68
N ASN A 218 -10.40 10.51 -16.23
CA ASN A 218 -10.25 10.65 -17.68
C ASN A 218 -9.90 9.30 -18.33
N LEU A 219 -8.97 8.54 -17.72
CA LEU A 219 -8.64 7.18 -18.17
C LEU A 219 -9.87 6.26 -18.12
N LEU A 220 -10.67 6.33 -17.06
CA LEU A 220 -11.87 5.51 -16.92
C LEU A 220 -12.90 5.83 -18.01
N GLN A 221 -13.15 7.10 -18.29
CA GLN A 221 -14.09 7.51 -19.35
C GLN A 221 -13.62 6.97 -20.71
N GLU A 222 -12.35 7.17 -21.06
CA GLU A 222 -11.76 6.64 -22.29
C GLU A 222 -11.86 5.11 -22.40
N MET A 223 -11.61 4.40 -21.31
CA MET A 223 -11.66 2.93 -21.27
C MET A 223 -13.10 2.42 -21.42
N LEU A 224 -14.09 3.07 -20.80
CA LEU A 224 -15.49 2.70 -20.91
C LEU A 224 -16.04 2.94 -22.33
N GLU A 225 -15.58 3.99 -23.02
CA GLU A 225 -15.94 4.25 -24.41
C GLU A 225 -15.36 3.15 -25.33
N ARG A 226 -14.12 2.72 -25.10
CA ARG A 226 -13.45 1.66 -25.90
C ARG A 226 -13.98 0.24 -25.60
N HIS A 227 -14.45 0.02 -24.38
CA HIS A 227 -14.88 -1.30 -23.90
C HIS A 227 -16.29 -1.24 -23.28
N PRO A 228 -17.35 -1.06 -24.10
CA PRO A 228 -18.71 -0.91 -23.61
C PRO A 228 -19.27 -2.19 -22.94
N ASP A 229 -18.63 -3.34 -23.13
CA ASP A 229 -18.94 -4.62 -22.52
C ASP A 229 -18.23 -4.85 -21.16
N ALA A 230 -17.37 -3.92 -20.73
CA ALA A 230 -16.74 -3.98 -19.43
C ALA A 230 -17.78 -3.84 -18.31
N ASN A 231 -17.68 -4.73 -17.33
CA ASN A 231 -18.63 -4.76 -16.20
C ASN A 231 -17.95 -4.74 -14.82
N VAL A 232 -16.61 -4.74 -14.80
CA VAL A 232 -15.83 -4.65 -13.57
C VAL A 232 -14.73 -3.59 -13.73
N VAL A 233 -14.60 -2.71 -12.73
CA VAL A 233 -13.44 -1.85 -12.54
C VAL A 233 -12.68 -2.33 -11.30
N ALA A 234 -11.41 -2.68 -11.48
CA ALA A 234 -10.54 -3.11 -10.39
C ALA A 234 -9.23 -2.31 -10.41
N GLY A 235 -8.77 -1.83 -9.25
CA GLY A 235 -7.52 -1.07 -9.25
C GLY A 235 -7.28 -0.24 -7.98
N SER A 236 -6.50 0.82 -8.13
CA SER A 236 -6.18 1.76 -7.06
C SER A 236 -7.44 2.32 -6.41
N ALA A 237 -7.33 2.77 -5.17
CA ALA A 237 -8.49 3.40 -4.50
C ALA A 237 -8.96 4.65 -5.25
N ILE A 238 -8.04 5.39 -5.87
CA ILE A 238 -8.39 6.60 -6.62
C ILE A 238 -9.19 6.24 -7.88
N ALA A 239 -8.82 5.16 -8.59
CA ALA A 239 -9.62 4.65 -9.71
C ALA A 239 -11.01 4.15 -9.25
N ALA A 240 -11.07 3.47 -8.10
CA ALA A 240 -12.35 3.04 -7.52
C ALA A 240 -13.25 4.23 -7.12
N GLU A 241 -12.67 5.32 -6.63
CA GLU A 241 -13.37 6.57 -6.33
C GLU A 241 -13.93 7.23 -7.62
N ALA A 242 -13.12 7.30 -8.68
CA ALA A 242 -13.55 7.76 -9.99
C ALA A 242 -14.71 6.90 -10.53
N ALA A 243 -14.59 5.57 -10.43
CA ALA A 243 -15.61 4.64 -10.89
C ALA A 243 -16.94 4.76 -10.11
N MET A 244 -16.91 5.08 -8.82
CA MET A 244 -18.12 5.38 -8.04
C MET A 244 -18.82 6.68 -8.53
N GLY A 245 -18.05 7.64 -9.00
CA GLY A 245 -18.58 8.88 -9.57
C GLY A 245 -19.25 8.64 -10.93
N GLU A 246 -18.50 8.10 -11.87
CA GLU A 246 -18.93 7.86 -13.26
C GLU A 246 -20.04 6.78 -13.35
N GLY A 247 -19.96 5.74 -12.54
CA GLY A 247 -20.92 4.64 -12.53
C GLY A 247 -22.37 5.03 -12.25
N ARG A 248 -22.61 6.23 -11.68
CA ARG A 248 -23.95 6.75 -11.43
C ARG A 248 -24.70 7.12 -12.71
N ASN A 249 -23.98 7.42 -13.77
CA ASN A 249 -24.53 7.87 -15.05
C ASN A 249 -24.59 6.73 -16.08
N LEU A 250 -24.10 5.54 -15.73
CA LEU A 250 -24.09 4.39 -16.65
C LEU A 250 -25.43 3.63 -16.60
N THR A 251 -25.88 3.18 -17.75
CA THR A 251 -27.05 2.30 -17.88
C THR A 251 -26.80 0.90 -17.33
N THR A 252 -25.56 0.42 -17.42
CA THR A 252 -25.14 -0.87 -16.86
C THR A 252 -24.31 -0.62 -15.59
N PRO A 253 -24.72 -1.17 -14.43
CA PRO A 253 -23.97 -1.01 -13.19
C PRO A 253 -22.58 -1.64 -13.27
N LEU A 254 -21.55 -0.89 -12.87
CA LEU A 254 -20.20 -1.39 -12.71
C LEU A 254 -19.99 -2.08 -11.36
N THR A 255 -19.37 -3.25 -11.37
CA THR A 255 -18.80 -3.85 -10.17
C THR A 255 -17.45 -3.22 -9.87
N ILE A 256 -17.29 -2.63 -8.68
CA ILE A 256 -16.07 -1.90 -8.32
C ILE A 256 -15.30 -2.66 -7.24
N VAL A 257 -14.00 -2.86 -7.49
CA VAL A 257 -13.04 -3.52 -6.58
C VAL A 257 -11.85 -2.59 -6.36
N SER A 258 -11.51 -2.33 -5.10
CA SER A 258 -10.41 -1.45 -4.73
C SER A 258 -9.23 -2.22 -4.14
N PHE A 259 -8.01 -1.91 -4.59
CA PHE A 259 -6.80 -2.59 -4.12
C PHE A 259 -6.27 -2.04 -2.79
N TYR A 260 -6.69 -0.85 -2.38
CA TYR A 260 -6.44 -0.33 -1.04
C TYR A 260 -7.59 0.55 -0.55
N LEU A 261 -7.56 0.93 0.71
CA LEU A 261 -8.67 1.59 1.39
C LEU A 261 -8.43 3.10 1.48
N THR A 262 -9.48 3.89 1.20
CA THR A 262 -9.56 5.31 1.52
C THR A 262 -10.85 5.61 2.29
N HIS A 263 -11.03 6.83 2.78
CA HIS A 263 -12.30 7.24 3.38
C HIS A 263 -13.48 7.16 2.39
N GLN A 264 -13.24 7.46 1.10
CA GLN A 264 -14.27 7.38 0.07
C GLN A 264 -14.61 5.91 -0.23
N VAL A 265 -13.58 5.07 -0.42
CA VAL A 265 -13.76 3.62 -0.61
C VAL A 265 -14.48 2.99 0.58
N TYR A 266 -14.12 3.35 1.80
CA TYR A 266 -14.81 2.91 3.01
C TYR A 266 -16.30 3.27 3.00
N ARG A 267 -16.62 4.52 2.65
CA ARG A 267 -18.03 4.93 2.52
C ARG A 267 -18.73 4.19 1.39
N GLY A 268 -18.04 3.94 0.27
CA GLY A 268 -18.53 3.15 -0.86
C GLY A 268 -18.86 1.71 -0.46
N LEU A 269 -17.98 1.05 0.30
CA LEU A 269 -18.23 -0.29 0.86
C LEU A 269 -19.49 -0.31 1.73
N LYS A 270 -19.62 0.64 2.65
CA LYS A 270 -20.77 0.71 3.56
C LYS A 270 -22.10 0.93 2.84
N ARG A 271 -22.09 1.65 1.72
CA ARG A 271 -23.26 1.92 0.90
C ARG A 271 -23.52 0.87 -0.18
N GLY A 272 -22.66 -0.15 -0.30
CA GLY A 272 -22.78 -1.19 -1.31
C GLY A 272 -22.38 -0.75 -2.73
N HIS A 273 -21.73 0.41 -2.88
CA HIS A 273 -21.22 0.88 -4.19
C HIS A 273 -19.89 0.24 -4.58
N ILE A 274 -19.14 -0.28 -3.61
CA ILE A 274 -17.92 -1.06 -3.81
C ILE A 274 -18.15 -2.47 -3.30
N LEU A 275 -17.83 -3.47 -4.12
CA LEU A 275 -18.00 -4.87 -3.81
C LEU A 275 -17.02 -5.32 -2.73
N MET A 276 -15.75 -4.98 -2.90
CA MET A 276 -14.68 -5.29 -1.95
C MET A 276 -13.55 -4.27 -2.04
N ALA A 277 -12.81 -4.12 -0.95
CA ALA A 277 -11.54 -3.41 -0.92
C ALA A 277 -10.54 -4.17 -0.06
N LEU A 278 -9.26 -4.01 -0.36
CA LEU A 278 -8.20 -4.40 0.57
C LEU A 278 -7.86 -3.23 1.50
N SER A 279 -7.28 -3.56 2.64
CA SER A 279 -6.52 -2.61 3.44
C SER A 279 -5.26 -3.29 3.96
N ASP A 280 -4.13 -2.74 3.61
CA ASP A 280 -2.80 -3.04 4.15
C ASP A 280 -2.48 -2.24 5.42
N GLN A 281 -3.50 -1.55 5.96
CA GLN A 281 -3.46 -0.81 7.22
C GLN A 281 -2.40 0.31 7.22
N MET A 282 -2.49 1.22 6.27
CA MET A 282 -1.54 2.29 5.96
C MET A 282 -1.09 3.12 7.17
N ALA A 283 -2.02 3.50 8.06
CA ALA A 283 -1.63 4.22 9.27
C ALA A 283 -0.74 3.36 10.19
N TRP A 284 -1.01 2.06 10.28
CA TRP A 284 -0.13 1.16 11.03
C TRP A 284 1.22 0.94 10.35
N GLN A 285 1.30 0.94 9.03
CA GLN A 285 2.59 0.93 8.32
C GLN A 285 3.41 2.18 8.63
N GLY A 286 2.77 3.36 8.71
CA GLY A 286 3.43 4.59 9.17
C GLY A 286 4.00 4.46 10.60
N GLU A 287 3.24 3.88 11.53
CA GLU A 287 3.73 3.58 12.89
C GLU A 287 4.92 2.61 12.87
N LEU A 288 4.85 1.58 12.03
CA LEU A 288 5.94 0.61 11.86
C LEU A 288 7.20 1.24 11.29
N ALA A 289 7.09 2.13 10.31
CA ALA A 289 8.24 2.80 9.72
C ALA A 289 9.04 3.57 10.78
N ILE A 290 8.37 4.27 11.69
CA ILE A 290 9.02 4.95 12.82
C ILE A 290 9.67 3.92 13.76
N THR A 291 8.98 2.85 14.14
CA THR A 291 9.52 1.87 15.08
C THR A 291 10.68 1.08 14.49
N GLN A 292 10.64 0.74 13.21
CA GLN A 292 11.77 0.09 12.52
C GLN A 292 12.97 1.06 12.40
N SER A 293 12.73 2.34 12.10
CA SER A 293 13.80 3.35 12.08
C SER A 293 14.54 3.43 13.42
N ILE A 294 13.80 3.51 14.53
CA ILE A 294 14.40 3.55 15.88
C ILE A 294 15.22 2.29 16.15
N LYS A 295 14.70 1.10 15.79
CA LYS A 295 15.42 -0.16 15.97
C LYS A 295 16.72 -0.21 15.18
N VAL A 296 16.67 0.18 13.90
CA VAL A 296 17.88 0.24 13.04
C VAL A 296 18.91 1.17 13.66
N LEU A 297 18.51 2.38 14.09
CA LEU A 297 19.41 3.38 14.70
C LEU A 297 20.01 2.93 16.04
N GLN A 298 19.38 1.99 16.72
CA GLN A 298 19.83 1.44 18.00
C GLN A 298 20.50 0.06 17.85
N GLY A 299 20.79 -0.38 16.62
CA GLY A 299 21.43 -1.67 16.35
C GLY A 299 20.58 -2.88 16.76
N GLN A 300 19.28 -2.71 16.92
CA GLN A 300 18.37 -3.80 17.23
C GLN A 300 17.99 -4.59 15.97
N PRO A 301 17.76 -5.91 16.07
CA PRO A 301 17.40 -6.72 14.92
C PRO A 301 16.05 -6.29 14.34
N VAL A 302 16.01 -6.15 13.02
CA VAL A 302 14.80 -5.88 12.22
C VAL A 302 14.63 -6.99 11.17
N PRO A 303 13.38 -7.35 10.79
CA PRO A 303 13.15 -8.27 9.70
C PRO A 303 13.46 -7.60 8.35
N GLU A 304 13.80 -8.37 7.33
CA GLU A 304 14.00 -7.84 5.97
C GLU A 304 12.74 -7.13 5.47
N ASN A 305 11.58 -7.76 5.65
CA ASN A 305 10.27 -7.21 5.27
C ASN A 305 9.26 -7.41 6.39
N ILE A 306 8.52 -6.36 6.72
CA ILE A 306 7.49 -6.42 7.75
C ILE A 306 6.22 -5.68 7.31
N SER A 307 5.06 -6.25 7.58
CA SER A 307 3.78 -5.59 7.35
C SER A 307 2.75 -5.90 8.43
N PRO A 308 1.71 -5.05 8.57
CA PRO A 308 0.45 -5.50 9.15
C PRO A 308 -0.18 -6.60 8.28
N PRO A 309 -1.12 -7.40 8.82
CA PRO A 309 -1.93 -8.29 8.00
C PRO A 309 -2.85 -7.50 7.07
N VAL A 310 -3.04 -7.99 5.85
CA VAL A 310 -4.01 -7.38 4.94
C VAL A 310 -5.44 -7.71 5.37
N LEU A 311 -6.35 -6.73 5.25
CA LEU A 311 -7.77 -6.93 5.49
C LEU A 311 -8.52 -7.00 4.17
N ILE A 312 -9.32 -8.06 3.98
CA ILE A 312 -10.28 -8.17 2.89
C ILE A 312 -11.60 -7.63 3.39
N LEU A 313 -12.02 -6.49 2.86
CA LEU A 313 -13.17 -5.73 3.31
C LEU A 313 -14.32 -5.83 2.32
N THR A 314 -15.51 -6.03 2.84
CA THR A 314 -16.78 -6.00 2.13
C THR A 314 -17.78 -5.19 2.94
N HIS A 315 -18.95 -4.96 2.42
CA HIS A 315 -20.06 -4.35 3.17
C HIS A 315 -20.31 -5.03 4.54
N LYS A 316 -20.06 -6.35 4.66
CA LYS A 316 -20.35 -7.11 5.87
C LYS A 316 -19.37 -6.88 7.03
N ASN A 317 -18.13 -6.49 6.76
CA ASN A 317 -17.05 -6.41 7.76
C ASN A 317 -16.32 -5.06 7.81
N ALA A 318 -16.76 -4.08 7.02
CA ALA A 318 -16.13 -2.76 6.93
C ALA A 318 -16.13 -2.00 8.28
N ASP A 319 -17.09 -2.23 9.15
CA ASP A 319 -17.20 -1.53 10.45
C ASP A 319 -16.30 -2.09 11.58
N SER A 320 -15.40 -3.01 11.26
CA SER A 320 -14.53 -3.59 12.29
C SER A 320 -13.55 -2.55 12.89
N ALA A 321 -13.20 -2.74 14.16
CA ALA A 321 -12.21 -1.88 14.84
C ALA A 321 -10.83 -1.88 14.15
N ARG A 322 -10.50 -2.93 13.39
CA ARG A 322 -9.27 -3.06 12.60
C ARG A 322 -9.19 -2.04 11.47
N VAL A 323 -10.32 -1.69 10.84
CA VAL A 323 -10.38 -0.69 9.77
C VAL A 323 -9.91 0.67 10.25
N ARG A 324 -10.16 1.01 11.52
CA ARG A 324 -9.70 2.27 12.13
C ARG A 324 -8.17 2.42 12.19
N ARG A 325 -7.41 1.33 12.13
CA ARG A 325 -5.94 1.37 12.04
C ARG A 325 -5.43 1.58 10.61
N SER A 326 -6.32 1.56 9.64
CA SER A 326 -5.98 1.75 8.22
C SER A 326 -5.93 3.23 7.85
N LEU A 327 -6.77 4.03 8.46
CA LEU A 327 -7.07 5.40 8.05
C LEU A 327 -6.70 6.42 9.15
N SER A 328 -6.49 7.66 8.75
CA SER A 328 -6.44 8.80 9.67
C SER A 328 -7.83 9.14 10.20
N PRO A 329 -7.96 9.94 11.26
CA PRO A 329 -9.23 10.58 11.59
C PRO A 329 -9.75 11.45 10.43
N PRO A 330 -11.08 11.60 10.27
CA PRO A 330 -11.63 12.54 9.30
C PRO A 330 -11.10 13.96 9.53
N GLY A 331 -10.75 14.66 8.44
CA GLY A 331 -10.23 16.02 8.51
C GLY A 331 -8.75 16.14 8.92
N PHE A 332 -8.04 15.03 9.06
CA PHE A 332 -6.59 15.07 9.29
C PHE A 332 -5.90 15.79 8.13
N ARG A 333 -4.98 16.69 8.49
CA ARG A 333 -4.09 17.39 7.55
C ARG A 333 -2.67 16.87 7.69
N PRO A 334 -1.91 16.73 6.59
CA PRO A 334 -0.56 16.22 6.65
C PRO A 334 0.33 17.11 7.51
N VAL A 335 1.22 16.48 8.25
CA VAL A 335 2.23 17.16 9.09
C VAL A 335 3.57 17.02 8.39
N TYR A 336 4.15 18.16 8.00
CA TYR A 336 5.44 18.23 7.32
C TYR A 336 6.63 18.34 8.26
N LEU A 337 6.42 18.86 9.46
CA LEU A 337 7.46 18.95 10.49
C LEU A 337 6.83 18.75 11.87
N TYR A 338 7.33 17.79 12.60
CA TYR A 338 7.08 17.60 14.01
C TYR A 338 8.43 17.57 14.75
N GLN A 339 8.58 18.41 15.75
CA GLN A 339 9.76 18.45 16.62
C GLN A 339 9.35 18.06 18.03
N TYR A 340 10.06 17.10 18.58
CA TYR A 340 9.83 16.67 19.94
C TYR A 340 10.31 17.74 20.92
N THR A 341 9.45 18.15 21.85
CA THR A 341 9.80 18.99 22.99
C THR A 341 9.57 18.21 24.26
N SER A 342 10.55 18.21 25.18
CA SER A 342 10.47 17.45 26.44
C SER A 342 9.30 17.86 27.34
N GLU A 343 8.69 19.01 27.08
CA GLU A 343 7.51 19.52 27.83
C GLU A 343 6.19 18.81 27.44
N ALA A 344 6.15 18.07 26.34
CA ALA A 344 4.93 17.40 25.86
C ALA A 344 4.57 16.11 26.64
N LYS A 345 5.33 15.74 27.67
CA LYS A 345 5.08 14.55 28.54
C LYS A 345 4.42 14.88 29.90
N LYS A 346 3.97 16.13 30.09
CA LYS A 346 3.23 16.50 31.33
C LYS A 346 1.72 16.46 31.14
#